data_2792b40bcd6e1c037bce19023122acf4
#
_entry.id   2792b40bcd6e1c037bce19023122acf4
#
_cell.length_a   1.000
_cell.length_b   1.000
_cell.length_c   1.000
_cell.angle_alpha   90.00
_cell.angle_beta   90.00
_cell.angle_gamma   90.00
#
_symmetry.space_group_name_H-M   'P 1'
#
loop_
_entity.id
_entity.type
_entity.pdbx_description
1 polymer ?
#
loop_
_entity_poly.entity_id
_entity_poly.type
_entity_poly.pdbx_seq_one_letter_code
_entity_poly.pdbx_strand_id
1 'polypeptide(L)'
;MAAKLGMMAATTCNGAAMLLLIDNYDSFTFNLYHFLGDLGVVAQVHRNDALTVQDAMALKPKAIVLSPGPCDPDKAGICLGLIGAAAQARVPLLGVCLGEQALGQAMGGKVVRAPVPMHGKLSHITHDGSGIFKGVPSPIEVTRYHSLIVDRATLPASLRITAESEDGLIMGLEHRELPHYGVQFHPESIASQHGHDILANFLRLSGYDVAPRRAEAA
;
A
#
# COMPACT_ATOMS: atom_id res chain seq x y z
N MET A 1 -22.17 -30.39 -34.27
CA MET A 1 -21.64 -30.70 -32.92
C MET A 1 -21.04 -29.44 -32.36
N ALA A 2 -21.78 -28.74 -31.49
CA ALA A 2 -21.36 -27.49 -30.87
C ALA A 2 -20.82 -27.79 -29.46
N ALA A 3 -19.54 -27.54 -29.25
CA ALA A 3 -18.90 -27.69 -27.95
C ALA A 3 -19.36 -26.57 -26.99
N LYS A 4 -20.04 -26.93 -25.92
CA LYS A 4 -20.38 -26.08 -24.79
C LYS A 4 -19.10 -25.68 -24.08
N LEU A 5 -18.70 -24.39 -24.17
CA LEU A 5 -17.70 -23.79 -23.29
C LEU A 5 -18.35 -23.69 -21.91
N GLY A 6 -17.83 -24.44 -20.95
CA GLY A 6 -18.27 -24.38 -19.56
C GLY A 6 -17.93 -23.04 -18.94
N MET A 7 -18.95 -22.30 -18.55
CA MET A 7 -18.86 -21.14 -17.67
C MET A 7 -18.35 -21.65 -16.30
N MET A 8 -17.11 -21.33 -15.95
CA MET A 8 -16.62 -21.55 -14.58
C MET A 8 -17.46 -20.68 -13.65
N ALA A 9 -18.20 -21.33 -12.79
CA ALA A 9 -19.01 -20.69 -11.77
C ALA A 9 -18.09 -19.83 -10.87
N ALA A 10 -18.44 -18.57 -10.73
CA ALA A 10 -17.87 -17.69 -9.71
C ALA A 10 -18.17 -18.35 -8.35
N THR A 11 -17.13 -18.82 -7.68
CA THR A 11 -17.23 -19.30 -6.31
C THR A 11 -17.61 -18.09 -5.46
N THR A 12 -18.83 -18.03 -5.01
CA THR A 12 -19.30 -17.06 -4.02
C THR A 12 -18.54 -17.30 -2.71
N CYS A 13 -17.49 -16.53 -2.47
CA CYS A 13 -16.82 -16.51 -1.17
C CYS A 13 -17.80 -15.99 -0.13
N ASN A 14 -18.28 -16.92 0.68
CA ASN A 14 -19.20 -16.70 1.78
C ASN A 14 -18.51 -15.84 2.84
N GLY A 15 -18.85 -14.53 2.93
CA GLY A 15 -18.57 -13.67 4.10
C GLY A 15 -17.10 -13.33 4.43
N ALA A 16 -16.11 -13.76 3.62
CA ALA A 16 -14.72 -13.41 3.85
C ALA A 16 -14.49 -11.91 3.56
N ALA A 17 -13.88 -11.24 4.52
CA ALA A 17 -13.55 -9.83 4.42
C ALA A 17 -12.56 -9.60 3.26
N MET A 18 -13.02 -9.03 2.14
CA MET A 18 -12.27 -8.88 0.91
C MET A 18 -11.27 -7.73 1.02
N LEU A 19 -10.01 -7.98 0.67
CA LEU A 19 -8.99 -6.96 0.45
C LEU A 19 -8.88 -6.67 -1.04
N LEU A 20 -8.99 -5.40 -1.41
CA LEU A 20 -8.83 -4.94 -2.78
C LEU A 20 -7.38 -4.48 -2.99
N LEU A 21 -6.67 -5.12 -3.92
CA LEU A 21 -5.32 -4.71 -4.35
C LEU A 21 -5.41 -4.08 -5.74
N ILE A 22 -5.10 -2.80 -5.83
CA ILE A 22 -5.01 -2.08 -7.11
C ILE A 22 -3.60 -2.23 -7.65
N ASP A 23 -3.50 -2.84 -8.83
CA ASP A 23 -2.25 -3.04 -9.55
C ASP A 23 -1.97 -1.87 -10.50
N ASN A 24 -0.94 -1.11 -10.20
CA ASN A 24 -0.47 0.02 -11.00
C ASN A 24 0.51 -0.40 -12.10
N TYR A 25 0.36 -1.61 -12.66
CA TYR A 25 1.24 -2.15 -13.71
C TYR A 25 2.68 -2.33 -13.25
N ASP A 26 2.84 -2.81 -12.02
CA ASP A 26 4.14 -3.04 -11.40
C ASP A 26 4.44 -4.52 -11.18
N SER A 27 5.68 -4.92 -11.41
CA SER A 27 6.13 -6.31 -11.20
C SER A 27 6.09 -6.72 -9.71
N PHE A 28 6.21 -5.76 -8.79
CA PHE A 28 6.14 -6.01 -7.35
C PHE A 28 4.72 -6.18 -6.81
N THR A 29 3.68 -5.89 -7.60
CA THR A 29 2.28 -6.12 -7.17
C THR A 29 2.05 -7.57 -6.76
N PHE A 30 2.63 -8.53 -7.49
CA PHE A 30 2.49 -9.95 -7.14
C PHE A 30 3.26 -10.33 -5.87
N ASN A 31 4.34 -9.64 -5.55
CA ASN A 31 5.02 -9.83 -4.25
C ASN A 31 4.12 -9.36 -3.11
N LEU A 32 3.46 -8.20 -3.24
CA LEU A 32 2.44 -7.76 -2.27
C LEU A 32 1.33 -8.80 -2.13
N TYR A 33 0.82 -9.32 -3.24
CA TYR A 33 -0.21 -10.37 -3.23
C TYR A 33 0.25 -11.61 -2.47
N HIS A 34 1.49 -12.07 -2.70
CA HIS A 34 2.06 -13.23 -2.02
C HIS A 34 2.27 -12.96 -0.52
N PHE A 35 2.83 -11.80 -0.15
CA PHE A 35 3.02 -11.44 1.26
C PHE A 35 1.70 -11.34 2.03
N LEU A 36 0.65 -10.81 1.40
CA LEU A 36 -0.70 -10.80 1.97
C LEU A 36 -1.24 -12.24 2.11
N GLY A 37 -0.97 -13.11 1.12
CA GLY A 37 -1.30 -14.53 1.17
C GLY A 37 -0.61 -15.27 2.30
N ASP A 38 0.69 -15.03 2.53
CA ASP A 38 1.47 -15.57 3.64
C ASP A 38 0.88 -15.18 5.01
N LEU A 39 0.22 -14.03 5.07
CA LEU A 39 -0.48 -13.52 6.25
C LEU A 39 -1.93 -14.03 6.36
N GLY A 40 -2.34 -14.94 5.46
CA GLY A 40 -3.66 -15.57 5.47
C GLY A 40 -4.77 -14.73 4.83
N VAL A 41 -4.43 -13.65 4.12
CA VAL A 41 -5.41 -12.77 3.48
C VAL A 41 -5.35 -12.91 1.96
N VAL A 42 -6.45 -13.33 1.34
CA VAL A 42 -6.59 -13.38 -0.11
C VAL A 42 -7.06 -12.02 -0.62
N ALA A 43 -6.24 -11.38 -1.46
CA ALA A 43 -6.59 -10.13 -2.11
C ALA A 43 -7.26 -10.37 -3.46
N GLN A 44 -8.25 -9.53 -3.79
CA GLN A 44 -8.76 -9.43 -5.14
C GLN A 44 -7.96 -8.37 -5.88
N VAL A 45 -7.27 -8.76 -6.95
CA VAL A 45 -6.37 -7.88 -7.71
C VAL A 45 -7.08 -7.33 -8.94
N HIS A 46 -7.04 -6.01 -9.12
CA HIS A 46 -7.53 -5.33 -10.31
C HIS A 46 -6.51 -4.29 -10.80
N ARG A 47 -6.36 -4.19 -12.12
CA ARG A 47 -5.59 -3.12 -12.74
C ARG A 47 -6.23 -1.76 -12.43
N ASN A 48 -5.42 -0.72 -12.31
CA ASN A 48 -5.86 0.62 -11.94
C ASN A 48 -6.81 1.30 -12.95
N ASP A 49 -6.97 0.72 -14.13
CA ASP A 49 -7.85 1.15 -15.23
C ASP A 49 -8.94 0.12 -15.56
N ALA A 50 -8.99 -1.01 -14.85
CA ALA A 50 -9.96 -2.08 -15.10
C ALA A 50 -11.32 -1.86 -14.43
N LEU A 51 -11.41 -0.96 -13.46
CA LEU A 51 -12.61 -0.62 -12.72
C LEU A 51 -12.78 0.91 -12.66
N THR A 52 -14.01 1.36 -12.54
CA THR A 52 -14.27 2.71 -12.04
C THR A 52 -14.14 2.77 -10.53
N VAL A 53 -13.98 3.96 -9.96
CA VAL A 53 -14.01 4.16 -8.48
C VAL A 53 -15.31 3.60 -7.88
N GLN A 54 -16.43 3.81 -8.60
CA GLN A 54 -17.74 3.34 -8.15
C GLN A 54 -17.81 1.82 -8.12
N ASP A 55 -17.30 1.13 -9.15
CA ASP A 55 -17.24 -0.34 -9.20
C ASP A 55 -16.35 -0.89 -8.10
N ALA A 56 -15.17 -0.29 -7.88
CA ALA A 56 -14.25 -0.68 -6.82
C ALA A 56 -14.88 -0.59 -5.43
N MET A 57 -15.60 0.52 -5.15
CA MET A 57 -16.30 0.69 -3.87
C MET A 57 -17.55 -0.19 -3.74
N ALA A 58 -18.22 -0.53 -4.87
CA ALA A 58 -19.35 -1.46 -4.88
C ALA A 58 -18.96 -2.90 -4.49
N LEU A 59 -17.69 -3.27 -4.64
CA LEU A 59 -17.14 -4.54 -4.12
C LEU A 59 -17.14 -4.59 -2.58
N LYS A 60 -17.37 -3.46 -1.90
CA LYS A 60 -17.36 -3.33 -0.43
C LYS A 60 -16.06 -3.85 0.20
N PRO A 61 -14.90 -3.35 -0.25
CA PRO A 61 -13.62 -3.81 0.29
C PRO A 61 -13.53 -3.48 1.80
N LYS A 62 -13.04 -4.45 2.57
CA LYS A 62 -12.72 -4.23 3.99
C LYS A 62 -11.45 -3.41 4.15
N ALA A 63 -10.53 -3.52 3.22
CA ALA A 63 -9.33 -2.69 3.10
C ALA A 63 -8.88 -2.60 1.65
N ILE A 64 -8.12 -1.57 1.33
CA ILE A 64 -7.56 -1.30 0.00
C ILE A 64 -6.04 -1.20 0.11
N VAL A 65 -5.33 -1.81 -0.84
CA VAL A 65 -3.88 -1.63 -1.03
C VAL A 65 -3.66 -1.07 -2.43
N LEU A 66 -2.91 0.02 -2.53
CA LEU A 66 -2.45 0.59 -3.80
C LEU A 66 -1.00 0.19 -4.01
N SER A 67 -0.71 -0.53 -5.08
CA SER A 67 0.62 -1.06 -5.38
C SER A 67 1.61 0.04 -5.79
N PRO A 68 2.90 -0.27 -5.81
CA PRO A 68 3.88 0.47 -6.61
C PRO A 68 3.43 0.60 -8.06
N GLY A 69 4.08 1.49 -8.80
CA GLY A 69 3.82 1.66 -10.22
C GLY A 69 4.74 2.67 -10.89
N PRO A 70 4.75 2.72 -12.21
CA PRO A 70 5.48 3.71 -12.99
C PRO A 70 4.81 5.08 -12.98
N CYS A 71 5.52 6.08 -13.50
CA CYS A 71 5.06 7.45 -13.72
C CYS A 71 4.80 8.23 -12.44
N ASP A 72 3.62 8.82 -12.34
CA ASP A 72 3.18 9.72 -11.26
C ASP A 72 1.71 9.45 -10.90
N PRO A 73 1.21 9.96 -9.76
CA PRO A 73 -0.17 9.71 -9.31
C PRO A 73 -1.26 10.14 -10.30
N ASP A 74 -1.02 11.16 -11.15
CA ASP A 74 -2.02 11.61 -12.14
C ASP A 74 -2.24 10.57 -13.24
N LYS A 75 -1.29 9.64 -13.40
CA LYS A 75 -1.34 8.52 -14.36
C LYS A 75 -1.66 7.17 -13.71
N ALA A 76 -1.99 7.16 -12.43
CA ALA A 76 -2.31 5.95 -11.68
C ALA A 76 -3.80 5.54 -11.77
N GLY A 77 -4.45 5.81 -12.88
CA GLY A 77 -5.84 5.40 -13.13
C GLY A 77 -6.80 5.90 -12.05
N ILE A 78 -7.52 4.98 -11.40
CA ILE A 78 -8.53 5.33 -10.39
C ILE A 78 -7.94 5.71 -9.02
N CYS A 79 -6.62 5.61 -8.79
CA CYS A 79 -6.03 5.68 -7.45
C CYS A 79 -6.39 6.96 -6.68
N LEU A 80 -6.25 8.15 -7.29
CA LEU A 80 -6.59 9.42 -6.62
C LEU A 80 -8.07 9.48 -6.22
N GLY A 81 -8.96 9.13 -7.15
CA GLY A 81 -10.41 9.10 -6.87
C GLY A 81 -10.79 8.03 -5.84
N LEU A 82 -10.13 6.87 -5.88
CA LEU A 82 -10.38 5.78 -4.95
C LEU A 82 -9.94 6.14 -3.52
N ILE A 83 -8.83 6.85 -3.34
CA ILE A 83 -8.41 7.40 -2.04
C ILE A 83 -9.50 8.33 -1.48
N GLY A 84 -10.05 9.23 -2.30
CA GLY A 84 -11.14 10.13 -1.89
C GLY A 84 -12.39 9.37 -1.47
N ALA A 85 -12.79 8.35 -2.23
CA ALA A 85 -13.95 7.52 -1.93
C ALA A 85 -13.72 6.66 -0.65
N ALA A 86 -12.53 6.09 -0.49
CA ALA A 86 -12.13 5.36 0.71
C ALA A 86 -12.15 6.26 1.95
N ALA A 87 -11.69 7.52 1.83
CA ALA A 87 -11.74 8.50 2.91
C ALA A 87 -13.17 8.78 3.38
N GLN A 88 -14.09 9.03 2.44
CA GLN A 88 -15.50 9.26 2.73
C GLN A 88 -16.16 8.05 3.42
N ALA A 89 -15.85 6.85 2.96
CA ALA A 89 -16.39 5.60 3.51
C ALA A 89 -15.59 5.07 4.73
N ARG A 90 -14.50 5.74 5.13
CA ARG A 90 -13.55 5.32 6.18
C ARG A 90 -13.01 3.90 5.98
N VAL A 91 -12.84 3.48 4.72
CA VAL A 91 -12.23 2.20 4.39
C VAL A 91 -10.71 2.28 4.60
N PRO A 92 -10.09 1.38 5.35
CA PRO A 92 -8.64 1.33 5.54
C PRO A 92 -7.89 1.24 4.21
N LEU A 93 -6.81 2.03 4.08
CA LEU A 93 -6.02 2.09 2.86
C LEU A 93 -4.53 2.13 3.16
N LEU A 94 -3.76 1.32 2.43
CA LEU A 94 -2.30 1.36 2.39
C LEU A 94 -1.82 1.70 0.99
N GLY A 95 -1.04 2.76 0.85
CA GLY A 95 -0.32 3.09 -0.38
C GLY A 95 1.14 2.66 -0.31
N VAL A 96 1.64 1.96 -1.33
CA VAL A 96 3.04 1.55 -1.44
C VAL A 96 3.69 2.27 -2.62
N CYS A 97 4.78 2.96 -2.39
CA CYS A 97 5.57 3.72 -3.36
C CYS A 97 4.68 4.73 -4.13
N LEU A 98 4.29 4.43 -5.37
CA LEU A 98 3.33 5.26 -6.12
C LEU A 98 2.01 5.44 -5.35
N GLY A 99 1.55 4.40 -4.64
CA GLY A 99 0.34 4.47 -3.81
C GLY A 99 0.47 5.45 -2.64
N GLU A 100 1.65 5.56 -2.01
CA GLU A 100 1.94 6.56 -0.97
C GLU A 100 1.96 7.97 -1.55
N GLN A 101 2.59 8.15 -2.71
CA GLN A 101 2.59 9.44 -3.41
C GLN A 101 1.16 9.85 -3.79
N ALA A 102 0.34 8.91 -4.25
CA ALA A 102 -1.08 9.15 -4.53
C ALA A 102 -1.85 9.56 -3.27
N LEU A 103 -1.57 8.95 -2.12
CA LEU A 103 -2.15 9.34 -0.83
C LEU A 103 -1.76 10.78 -0.48
N GLY A 104 -0.47 11.11 -0.56
CA GLY A 104 0.02 12.47 -0.31
C GLY A 104 -0.66 13.51 -1.19
N GLN A 105 -0.78 13.23 -2.49
CA GLN A 105 -1.41 14.12 -3.47
C GLN A 105 -2.92 14.24 -3.27
N ALA A 106 -3.62 13.13 -3.07
CA ALA A 106 -5.08 13.13 -2.86
C ALA A 106 -5.51 13.92 -1.61
N MET A 107 -4.63 14.00 -0.60
CA MET A 107 -4.86 14.79 0.60
C MET A 107 -4.44 16.27 0.45
N GLY A 108 -3.92 16.68 -0.70
CA GLY A 108 -3.59 18.07 -1.04
C GLY A 108 -2.10 18.42 -1.02
N GLY A 109 -1.22 17.44 -0.80
CA GLY A 109 0.23 17.61 -0.94
C GLY A 109 0.68 17.62 -2.41
N LYS A 110 1.94 17.89 -2.64
CA LYS A 110 2.57 17.83 -3.97
C LYS A 110 3.54 16.65 -4.04
N VAL A 111 3.62 16.05 -5.22
CA VAL A 111 4.64 15.06 -5.57
C VAL A 111 5.68 15.72 -6.45
N VAL A 112 6.94 15.59 -6.07
CA VAL A 112 8.07 16.26 -6.72
C VAL A 112 9.19 15.27 -7.02
N ARG A 113 10.16 15.67 -7.83
CA ARG A 113 11.36 14.85 -8.08
C ARG A 113 12.20 14.73 -6.81
N ALA A 114 12.63 13.53 -6.50
CA ALA A 114 13.62 13.30 -5.45
C ALA A 114 14.96 13.97 -5.82
N PRO A 115 15.70 14.51 -4.84
CA PRO A 115 17.04 15.05 -5.10
C PRO A 115 17.98 14.05 -5.75
N VAL A 116 17.86 12.78 -5.34
CA VAL A 116 18.62 11.66 -5.91
C VAL A 116 17.66 10.52 -6.24
N PRO A 117 17.55 10.09 -7.51
CA PRO A 117 16.75 8.92 -7.86
C PRO A 117 17.31 7.64 -7.21
N MET A 118 16.42 6.84 -6.65
CA MET A 118 16.74 5.54 -6.07
C MET A 118 16.27 4.42 -7.00
N HIS A 119 17.15 3.46 -7.28
CA HIS A 119 16.80 2.32 -8.10
C HIS A 119 17.42 1.05 -7.52
N GLY A 120 16.64 0.28 -6.77
CA GLY A 120 17.06 -0.96 -6.12
C GLY A 120 18.13 -0.77 -5.05
N LYS A 121 18.18 0.39 -4.43
CA LYS A 121 19.15 0.69 -3.36
C LYS A 121 18.53 0.44 -1.99
N LEU A 122 19.34 -0.11 -1.11
CA LEU A 122 19.02 -0.21 0.32
C LEU A 122 19.27 1.15 1.01
N SER A 123 18.45 1.48 1.97
CA SER A 123 18.58 2.67 2.79
C SER A 123 18.04 2.39 4.18
N HIS A 124 18.68 2.96 5.19
CA HIS A 124 18.12 2.97 6.53
C HIS A 124 17.02 4.01 6.65
N ILE A 125 15.95 3.63 7.31
CA ILE A 125 14.87 4.53 7.68
C ILE A 125 14.66 4.46 9.18
N THR A 126 14.34 5.61 9.77
CA THR A 126 13.84 5.70 11.14
C THR A 126 12.33 5.90 11.13
N HIS A 127 11.64 5.39 12.12
CA HIS A 127 10.18 5.54 12.26
C HIS A 127 9.77 5.74 13.71
N ASP A 128 8.57 6.25 13.92
CA ASP A 128 8.05 6.61 15.24
C ASP A 128 7.51 5.42 16.07
N GLY A 129 7.52 4.22 15.50
CA GLY A 129 7.04 3.00 16.17
C GLY A 129 5.53 2.90 16.32
N SER A 130 4.76 3.78 15.67
CA SER A 130 3.31 3.80 15.75
C SER A 130 2.63 3.20 14.49
N GLY A 131 1.32 3.03 14.54
CA GLY A 131 0.52 2.59 13.40
C GLY A 131 1.03 1.29 12.80
N ILE A 132 1.35 1.33 11.51
CA ILE A 132 1.89 0.16 10.79
C ILE A 132 3.31 -0.24 11.21
N PHE A 133 4.02 0.64 11.93
CA PHE A 133 5.38 0.35 12.46
C PHE A 133 5.38 -0.17 13.90
N LYS A 134 4.21 -0.43 14.48
CA LYS A 134 4.14 -0.92 15.88
C LYS A 134 4.88 -2.24 16.05
N GLY A 135 5.85 -2.25 16.98
CA GLY A 135 6.66 -3.42 17.30
C GLY A 135 7.76 -3.73 16.27
N VAL A 136 7.93 -2.92 15.26
CA VAL A 136 9.06 -2.99 14.32
C VAL A 136 10.26 -2.29 14.94
N PRO A 137 11.50 -2.86 14.87
CA PRO A 137 12.71 -2.15 15.29
C PRO A 137 12.95 -0.87 14.49
N SER A 138 13.67 0.10 15.05
CA SER A 138 14.10 1.31 14.35
C SER A 138 15.55 1.62 14.71
N PRO A 139 16.45 1.89 13.74
CA PRO A 139 16.19 1.92 12.30
C PRO A 139 16.03 0.52 11.67
N ILE A 140 15.45 0.47 10.45
CA ILE A 140 15.41 -0.72 9.58
C ILE A 140 15.98 -0.41 8.21
N GLU A 141 16.50 -1.45 7.53
CA GLU A 141 16.96 -1.35 6.16
C GLU A 141 15.84 -1.75 5.20
N VAL A 142 15.60 -0.90 4.17
CA VAL A 142 14.52 -1.09 3.20
C VAL A 142 14.97 -0.80 1.78
N THR A 143 14.30 -1.42 0.81
CA THR A 143 14.56 -1.23 -0.61
C THR A 143 13.77 -0.04 -1.15
N ARG A 144 14.44 0.84 -1.91
CA ARG A 144 13.85 2.01 -2.56
C ARG A 144 13.98 1.93 -4.08
N TYR A 145 12.84 2.22 -4.79
CA TYR A 145 12.77 2.26 -6.26
C TYR A 145 11.95 3.48 -6.69
N HIS A 146 12.39 4.70 -6.37
CA HIS A 146 11.60 5.88 -6.69
C HIS A 146 12.45 7.06 -7.15
N SER A 147 11.92 7.83 -8.08
CA SER A 147 12.45 9.13 -8.53
C SER A 147 11.55 10.30 -8.12
N LEU A 148 10.38 10.01 -7.56
CA LEU A 148 9.42 10.97 -7.03
C LEU A 148 9.23 10.75 -5.53
N ILE A 149 8.85 11.82 -4.83
CA ILE A 149 8.57 11.85 -3.39
C ILE A 149 7.42 12.82 -3.10
N VAL A 150 6.75 12.61 -1.98
CA VAL A 150 5.84 13.62 -1.42
C VAL A 150 6.69 14.77 -0.86
N ASP A 151 6.38 15.99 -1.29
CA ASP A 151 7.08 17.19 -0.86
C ASP A 151 6.71 17.57 0.58
N ARG A 152 7.69 17.53 1.47
CA ARG A 152 7.54 17.90 2.88
C ARG A 152 6.98 19.31 3.06
N ALA A 153 7.40 20.27 2.21
CA ALA A 153 7.00 21.67 2.34
C ALA A 153 5.51 21.89 2.07
N THR A 154 4.89 20.96 1.35
CA THR A 154 3.46 21.01 0.99
C THR A 154 2.62 19.97 1.69
N LEU A 155 3.19 19.21 2.63
CA LEU A 155 2.46 18.16 3.35
C LEU A 155 1.27 18.77 4.11
N PRO A 156 0.03 18.32 3.84
CA PRO A 156 -1.15 18.86 4.50
C PRO A 156 -1.21 18.46 5.97
N ALA A 157 -1.81 19.31 6.80
CA ALA A 157 -1.92 19.09 8.25
C ALA A 157 -2.71 17.81 8.63
N SER A 158 -3.52 17.29 7.71
CA SER A 158 -4.24 16.02 7.89
C SER A 158 -3.34 14.80 7.89
N LEU A 159 -2.13 14.90 7.31
CA LEU A 159 -1.13 13.84 7.29
C LEU A 159 -0.05 14.10 8.35
N ARG A 160 0.55 13.02 8.83
CA ARG A 160 1.78 13.05 9.64
C ARG A 160 2.83 12.14 9.03
N ILE A 161 4.09 12.49 9.20
CA ILE A 161 5.22 11.67 8.82
C ILE A 161 5.43 10.64 9.92
N THR A 162 5.54 9.37 9.54
CA THR A 162 5.75 8.25 10.45
C THR A 162 7.10 7.58 10.25
N ALA A 163 7.73 7.79 9.09
CA ALA A 163 9.08 7.30 8.81
C ALA A 163 9.83 8.25 7.88
N GLU A 164 11.16 8.29 8.06
CA GLU A 164 12.09 9.14 7.31
C GLU A 164 13.37 8.38 6.98
N SER A 165 13.95 8.68 5.82
CA SER A 165 15.28 8.21 5.46
C SER A 165 16.38 9.10 6.06
N GLU A 166 17.63 8.63 6.04
CA GLU A 166 18.79 9.38 6.54
C GLU A 166 18.99 10.74 5.83
N ASP A 167 18.56 10.84 4.57
CA ASP A 167 18.57 12.05 3.76
C ASP A 167 17.33 12.95 3.99
N GLY A 168 16.50 12.63 4.99
CA GLY A 168 15.35 13.43 5.43
C GLY A 168 14.14 13.37 4.52
N LEU A 169 14.07 12.39 3.62
CA LEU A 169 12.91 12.19 2.76
C LEU A 169 11.81 11.44 3.50
N ILE A 170 10.56 11.75 3.19
CA ILE A 170 9.39 11.06 3.73
C ILE A 170 9.40 9.61 3.23
N MET A 171 9.38 8.67 4.15
CA MET A 171 9.34 7.23 3.89
C MET A 171 8.08 6.57 4.46
N GLY A 172 7.32 7.28 5.27
CA GLY A 172 6.05 6.82 5.78
C GLY A 172 5.12 7.97 6.08
N LEU A 173 3.85 7.79 5.76
CA LEU A 173 2.76 8.73 6.01
C LEU A 173 1.59 8.03 6.71
N GLU A 174 0.89 8.77 7.54
CA GLU A 174 -0.37 8.33 8.15
C GLU A 174 -1.33 9.52 8.20
N HIS A 175 -2.60 9.27 7.90
CA HIS A 175 -3.65 10.26 8.11
C HIS A 175 -4.02 10.30 9.60
N ARG A 176 -4.17 11.50 10.16
CA ARG A 176 -4.39 11.70 11.60
C ARG A 176 -5.71 11.16 12.13
N GLU A 177 -6.73 11.07 11.26
CA GLU A 177 -8.10 10.70 11.66
C GLU A 177 -8.68 9.53 10.87
N LEU A 178 -8.15 9.25 9.68
CA LEU A 178 -8.59 8.17 8.80
C LEU A 178 -7.61 7.00 8.87
N PRO A 179 -8.06 5.77 8.66
CA PRO A 179 -7.19 4.59 8.65
C PRO A 179 -6.41 4.49 7.33
N HIS A 180 -5.71 5.56 6.96
CA HIS A 180 -4.94 5.65 5.72
C HIS A 180 -3.45 5.77 6.03
N TYR A 181 -2.68 4.88 5.42
CA TYR A 181 -1.25 4.70 5.63
C TYR A 181 -0.52 4.72 4.29
N GLY A 182 0.73 5.11 4.29
CA GLY A 182 1.59 5.06 3.12
C GLY A 182 3.03 4.75 3.49
N VAL A 183 3.72 4.01 2.61
CA VAL A 183 5.17 3.80 2.67
C VAL A 183 5.79 4.07 1.30
N GLN A 184 6.87 4.85 1.25
CA GLN A 184 7.57 5.17 0.01
C GLN A 184 8.49 4.03 -0.45
N PHE A 185 8.95 3.22 0.48
CA PHE A 185 9.77 2.05 0.20
C PHE A 185 8.93 0.82 -0.16
N HIS A 186 9.59 -0.28 -0.50
CA HIS A 186 8.96 -1.54 -0.91
C HIS A 186 8.99 -2.58 0.22
N PRO A 187 7.96 -2.69 1.07
CA PRO A 187 7.90 -3.70 2.13
C PRO A 187 7.83 -5.13 1.58
N GLU A 188 7.36 -5.29 0.34
CA GLU A 188 7.23 -6.57 -0.37
C GLU A 188 8.54 -7.04 -1.03
N SER A 189 9.59 -6.24 -0.96
CA SER A 189 10.92 -6.64 -1.40
C SER A 189 11.55 -7.58 -0.37
N ILE A 190 12.12 -8.69 -0.83
CA ILE A 190 12.83 -9.64 0.03
C ILE A 190 14.02 -9.01 0.77
N ALA A 191 14.58 -7.94 0.22
CA ALA A 191 15.69 -7.20 0.82
C ALA A 191 15.23 -6.12 1.80
N SER A 192 13.93 -5.90 1.96
CA SER A 192 13.38 -5.00 2.98
C SER A 192 13.16 -5.76 4.28
N GLN A 193 13.75 -5.26 5.37
CA GLN A 193 13.54 -5.82 6.68
C GLN A 193 12.09 -5.56 7.16
N HIS A 194 11.52 -6.50 7.90
CA HIS A 194 10.21 -6.39 8.55
C HIS A 194 9.02 -6.06 7.63
N GLY A 195 9.11 -6.34 6.31
CA GLY A 195 8.03 -6.07 5.38
C GLY A 195 6.72 -6.78 5.72
N HIS A 196 6.79 -8.06 6.10
CA HIS A 196 5.61 -8.81 6.56
C HIS A 196 5.02 -8.25 7.85
N ASP A 197 5.85 -7.76 8.80
CA ASP A 197 5.36 -7.19 10.06
C ASP A 197 4.58 -5.90 9.82
N ILE A 198 5.08 -5.05 8.91
CA ILE A 198 4.42 -3.81 8.49
C ILE A 198 3.06 -4.11 7.84
N LEU A 199 3.01 -5.06 6.89
CA LEU A 199 1.78 -5.48 6.25
C LEU A 199 0.81 -6.15 7.25
N ALA A 200 1.31 -6.98 8.16
CA ALA A 200 0.50 -7.58 9.21
C ALA A 200 -0.13 -6.52 10.13
N ASN A 201 0.63 -5.48 10.48
CA ASN A 201 0.11 -4.37 11.28
C ASN A 201 -1.00 -3.61 10.55
N PHE A 202 -0.82 -3.32 9.24
CA PHE A 202 -1.88 -2.73 8.43
C PHE A 202 -3.14 -3.61 8.42
N LEU A 203 -3.00 -4.91 8.22
CA LEU A 203 -4.13 -5.84 8.22
C LEU A 203 -4.85 -5.87 9.58
N ARG A 204 -4.12 -5.89 10.70
CA ARG A 204 -4.70 -5.83 12.05
C ARG A 204 -5.44 -4.51 12.29
N LEU A 205 -4.85 -3.38 11.90
CA LEU A 205 -5.49 -2.05 11.97
C LEU A 205 -6.75 -1.98 11.09
N SER A 206 -6.80 -2.79 10.02
CA SER A 206 -7.97 -2.95 9.15
C SER A 206 -8.96 -4.00 9.66
N GLY A 207 -8.75 -4.56 10.86
CA GLY A 207 -9.64 -5.51 11.52
C GLY A 207 -9.57 -6.95 10.97
N TYR A 208 -8.47 -7.31 10.27
CA TYR A 208 -8.21 -8.72 9.94
C TYR A 208 -7.59 -9.43 11.13
N ASP A 209 -7.97 -10.69 11.30
CA ASP A 209 -7.34 -11.58 12.27
C ASP A 209 -6.08 -12.18 11.62
N VAL A 210 -4.93 -11.58 11.96
CA VAL A 210 -3.62 -12.01 11.46
C VAL A 210 -2.81 -12.53 12.62
N ALA A 211 -2.52 -13.82 12.57
CA ALA A 211 -1.68 -14.46 13.59
C ALA A 211 -0.28 -13.80 13.63
N PRO A 212 0.35 -13.68 14.83
CA PRO A 212 1.74 -13.30 14.91
C PRO A 212 2.59 -14.32 14.14
N ARG A 213 3.46 -13.85 13.22
CA ARG A 213 4.45 -14.75 12.62
C ARG A 213 5.31 -15.35 13.76
N ARG A 214 5.48 -16.65 13.75
CA ARG A 214 6.56 -17.25 14.56
C ARG A 214 7.86 -16.67 14.00
N ALA A 215 8.68 -16.07 14.87
CA ALA A 215 10.03 -15.69 14.50
C ALA A 215 10.69 -16.91 13.87
N GLU A 216 11.11 -16.81 12.61
CA GLU A 216 11.98 -17.83 12.03
C GLU A 216 13.22 -17.83 12.90
N ALA A 217 13.51 -18.98 13.52
CA ALA A 217 14.74 -19.16 14.27
C ALA A 217 15.91 -18.95 13.31
N ALA A 218 16.73 -17.94 13.60
CA ALA A 218 17.95 -17.63 12.87
C ALA A 218 18.96 -18.78 12.93
#